data_5b98a2e711659230d2bfbec1d0c661f1
#
_entry.id   5b98a2e711659230d2bfbec1d0c661f1
#
_cell.length_a   1.000
_cell.length_b   1.000
_cell.length_c   1.000
_cell.angle_alpha   90.00
_cell.angle_beta   90.00
_cell.angle_gamma   90.00
#
_symmetry.space_group_name_H-M   'P 1'
#
loop_
_entity.id
_entity.type
_entity.pdbx_description
1 polymer ?
#
loop_
_entity_poly.entity_id
_entity_poly.type
_entity_poly.pdbx_seq_one_letter_code
_entity_poly.pdbx_strand_id
1 'polypeptide(L)'
;MKEVINCFKENNPLFNKPLKEVSVEEGMEIAKELFEILNERKDGIGLAANQVGIDAQVAVINVREPIILINPKYVETGDEIPYYEGCLSLPGKAVHTKRYNSVVIKTAQDDSNWYFSGAPNPTDGQTGWEKQERNKNDQELRLLETVCIQHEIDHLNGLNIMDRQVISTITNKKIGRNEKVTITDGQETKELKWKKAESLVESGVWKIV
;
A
#
# COMPACT_ATOMS: atom_id res chain seq x y z
N MET A 1 -6.87 26.74 -3.59
CA MET A 1 -6.82 25.33 -3.11
C MET A 1 -5.62 24.67 -3.74
N LYS A 2 -4.85 23.87 -2.99
CA LYS A 2 -3.72 23.11 -3.54
C LYS A 2 -4.23 21.94 -4.37
N GLU A 3 -3.54 21.60 -5.44
CA GLU A 3 -3.84 20.46 -6.29
C GLU A 3 -2.91 19.29 -5.98
N VAL A 4 -3.38 18.06 -6.26
CA VAL A 4 -2.54 16.87 -6.13
C VAL A 4 -1.47 16.88 -7.21
N ILE A 5 -0.22 16.79 -6.78
CA ILE A 5 0.96 16.84 -7.64
C ILE A 5 1.06 15.56 -8.46
N ASN A 6 1.24 15.70 -9.76
CA ASN A 6 1.49 14.60 -10.67
C ASN A 6 3.00 14.36 -10.78
N CYS A 7 3.49 13.24 -10.23
CA CYS A 7 4.91 12.87 -10.22
C CYS A 7 5.53 12.69 -11.60
N PHE A 8 4.73 12.48 -12.66
CA PHE A 8 5.24 12.41 -14.04
C PHE A 8 5.50 13.77 -14.66
N LYS A 9 4.85 14.83 -14.13
CA LYS A 9 4.95 16.19 -14.69
C LYS A 9 5.83 17.09 -13.84
N GLU A 10 5.92 16.81 -12.54
CA GLU A 10 6.57 17.68 -11.57
C GLU A 10 7.61 16.89 -10.77
N ASN A 11 8.86 17.37 -10.82
CA ASN A 11 9.92 16.82 -9.98
C ASN A 11 9.87 17.50 -8.59
N ASN A 12 9.04 17.00 -7.70
CA ASN A 12 8.98 17.50 -6.33
C ASN A 12 9.87 16.65 -5.40
N PRO A 13 10.89 17.25 -4.76
CA PRO A 13 11.82 16.52 -3.89
C PRO A 13 11.16 15.88 -2.66
N LEU A 14 9.95 16.29 -2.29
CA LEU A 14 9.20 15.70 -1.18
C LEU A 14 8.74 14.26 -1.42
N PHE A 15 8.79 13.79 -2.66
CA PHE A 15 8.49 12.38 -2.98
C PHE A 15 9.67 11.42 -2.78
N ASN A 16 10.86 11.93 -2.49
CA ASN A 16 12.08 11.12 -2.42
C ASN A 16 12.82 11.28 -1.08
N LYS A 17 12.16 11.80 -0.06
CA LYS A 17 12.74 11.96 1.28
C LYS A 17 11.67 11.80 2.35
N PRO A 18 12.02 11.37 3.58
CA PRO A 18 11.13 11.47 4.72
C PRO A 18 10.71 12.92 4.96
N LEU A 19 9.45 13.13 5.29
CA LEU A 19 8.89 14.43 5.60
C LEU A 19 9.20 14.82 7.06
N LYS A 20 9.00 16.09 7.40
CA LYS A 20 9.25 16.61 8.75
C LYS A 20 8.13 16.24 9.71
N GLU A 21 8.50 15.85 10.93
CA GLU A 21 7.55 15.75 12.03
C GLU A 21 7.01 17.15 12.38
N VAL A 22 5.75 17.21 12.78
CA VAL A 22 5.05 18.45 13.17
C VAL A 22 4.37 18.28 14.52
N SER A 23 3.97 19.37 15.15
CA SER A 23 3.13 19.31 16.35
C SER A 23 1.75 18.75 16.01
N VAL A 24 1.03 18.23 17.00
CA VAL A 24 -0.36 17.75 16.81
C VAL A 24 -1.27 18.87 16.32
N GLU A 25 -1.11 20.08 16.87
CA GLU A 25 -1.90 21.26 16.47
C GLU A 25 -1.68 21.61 15.00
N GLU A 26 -0.43 21.74 14.56
CA GLU A 26 -0.10 21.99 13.16
C GLU A 26 -0.59 20.84 12.26
N GLY A 27 -0.42 19.58 12.71
CA GLY A 27 -0.87 18.41 12.00
C GLY A 27 -2.38 18.37 11.77
N MET A 28 -3.17 18.80 12.75
CA MET A 28 -4.64 18.86 12.64
C MET A 28 -5.09 19.94 11.63
N GLU A 29 -4.42 21.09 11.57
CA GLU A 29 -4.71 22.11 10.56
C GLU A 29 -4.39 21.61 9.14
N ILE A 30 -3.24 20.95 8.96
CA ILE A 30 -2.86 20.34 7.68
C ILE A 30 -3.87 19.25 7.30
N ALA A 31 -4.26 18.38 8.23
CA ALA A 31 -5.22 17.31 7.98
C ALA A 31 -6.57 17.84 7.50
N LYS A 32 -7.03 18.96 8.04
CA LYS A 32 -8.26 19.64 7.58
C LYS A 32 -8.13 20.06 6.11
N GLU A 33 -7.02 20.68 5.72
CA GLU A 33 -6.77 21.06 4.32
C GLU A 33 -6.74 19.81 3.41
N LEU A 34 -6.09 18.72 3.87
CA LEU A 34 -6.02 17.46 3.11
C LEU A 34 -7.41 16.84 2.91
N PHE A 35 -8.28 16.85 3.94
CA PHE A 35 -9.64 16.34 3.80
C PHE A 35 -10.50 17.21 2.85
N GLU A 36 -10.34 18.51 2.86
CA GLU A 36 -11.03 19.40 1.90
C GLU A 36 -10.66 19.02 0.46
N ILE A 37 -9.37 18.82 0.18
CA ILE A 37 -8.89 18.41 -1.14
C ILE A 37 -9.37 16.99 -1.48
N LEU A 38 -9.26 16.03 -0.56
CA LEU A 38 -9.67 14.65 -0.78
C LEU A 38 -11.18 14.54 -1.05
N ASN A 39 -12.01 15.29 -0.34
CA ASN A 39 -13.47 15.27 -0.48
C ASN A 39 -13.96 15.85 -1.82
N GLU A 40 -13.22 16.77 -2.42
CA GLU A 40 -13.52 17.28 -3.77
C GLU A 40 -13.19 16.25 -4.86
N ARG A 41 -12.31 15.31 -4.56
CA ARG A 41 -11.93 14.21 -5.45
C ARG A 41 -12.85 13.01 -5.23
N LYS A 42 -13.36 12.46 -6.33
CA LYS A 42 -14.22 11.27 -6.30
C LYS A 42 -13.44 9.95 -6.47
N ASP A 43 -12.13 10.05 -6.70
CA ASP A 43 -11.25 8.94 -7.07
C ASP A 43 -10.19 8.62 -6.01
N GLY A 44 -10.18 9.31 -4.86
CA GLY A 44 -9.22 9.13 -3.79
C GLY A 44 -9.86 8.67 -2.47
N ILE A 45 -9.13 7.86 -1.73
CA ILE A 45 -9.51 7.38 -0.39
C ILE A 45 -8.46 7.70 0.68
N GLY A 46 -7.31 8.22 0.27
CA GLY A 46 -6.24 8.71 1.13
C GLY A 46 -5.45 9.82 0.45
N LEU A 47 -4.78 10.65 1.24
CA LEU A 47 -3.96 11.75 0.78
C LEU A 47 -2.90 12.11 1.80
N ALA A 48 -1.63 12.13 1.39
CA ALA A 48 -0.49 12.56 2.19
C ALA A 48 -0.06 13.99 1.87
N ALA A 49 0.54 14.66 2.83
CA ALA A 49 0.94 16.07 2.74
C ALA A 49 1.90 16.37 1.57
N ASN A 50 2.86 15.47 1.26
CA ASN A 50 3.76 15.66 0.13
C ASN A 50 3.05 15.66 -1.23
N GLN A 51 1.92 15.00 -1.35
CA GLN A 51 1.12 14.97 -2.59
C GLN A 51 0.48 16.33 -2.93
N VAL A 52 0.48 17.25 -1.98
CA VAL A 52 0.02 18.64 -2.17
C VAL A 52 1.14 19.66 -1.86
N GLY A 53 2.39 19.21 -1.81
CA GLY A 53 3.56 20.07 -1.66
C GLY A 53 3.82 20.56 -0.23
N ILE A 54 3.29 19.87 0.78
CA ILE A 54 3.53 20.19 2.20
C ILE A 54 4.59 19.23 2.75
N ASP A 55 5.65 19.78 3.40
CA ASP A 55 6.72 19.00 4.05
C ASP A 55 6.34 18.71 5.52
N ALA A 56 5.36 17.82 5.72
CA ALA A 56 4.87 17.45 7.04
C ALA A 56 4.46 15.97 7.09
N GLN A 57 4.75 15.30 8.19
CA GLN A 57 4.33 13.91 8.41
C GLN A 57 2.84 13.84 8.80
N VAL A 58 1.98 14.22 7.85
CA VAL A 58 0.52 14.20 8.00
C VAL A 58 -0.12 13.54 6.80
N ALA A 59 -1.06 12.65 7.05
CA ALA A 59 -1.90 12.05 6.02
C ALA A 59 -3.34 11.87 6.53
N VAL A 60 -4.27 11.77 5.59
CA VAL A 60 -5.68 11.51 5.87
C VAL A 60 -6.18 10.32 5.06
N ILE A 61 -7.12 9.58 5.63
CA ILE A 61 -7.72 8.39 5.03
C ILE A 61 -9.23 8.46 5.25
N ASN A 62 -10.00 8.08 4.24
CA ASN A 62 -11.46 8.04 4.30
C ASN A 62 -11.97 6.77 3.60
N VAL A 63 -11.84 5.62 4.27
CA VAL A 63 -12.34 4.32 3.78
C VAL A 63 -13.60 3.92 4.52
N ARG A 64 -13.50 3.67 5.83
CA ARG A 64 -14.64 3.30 6.69
C ARG A 64 -15.06 4.48 7.55
N GLU A 65 -14.11 5.05 8.24
CA GLU A 65 -14.23 6.25 9.04
C GLU A 65 -13.05 7.19 8.70
N PRO A 66 -13.22 8.52 8.83
CA PRO A 66 -12.10 9.44 8.64
C PRO A 66 -10.99 9.19 9.66
N ILE A 67 -9.77 8.98 9.17
CA ILE A 67 -8.57 8.77 9.97
C ILE A 67 -7.57 9.87 9.65
N ILE A 68 -6.96 10.45 10.69
CA ILE A 68 -5.85 11.39 10.60
C ILE A 68 -4.61 10.70 11.13
N LEU A 69 -3.51 10.76 10.38
CA LEU A 69 -2.20 10.27 10.79
C LEU A 69 -1.26 11.46 10.97
N ILE A 70 -0.75 11.68 12.18
CA ILE A 70 0.27 12.70 12.49
C ILE A 70 1.49 11.99 13.05
N ASN A 71 2.64 12.14 12.38
CA ASN A 71 3.90 11.49 12.70
C ASN A 71 3.73 9.96 12.94
N PRO A 72 3.08 9.22 12.02
CA PRO A 72 2.82 7.80 12.25
C PRO A 72 4.11 6.99 12.21
N LYS A 73 4.19 5.98 13.10
CA LYS A 73 5.31 5.03 13.15
C LYS A 73 4.79 3.62 13.28
N TYR A 74 5.37 2.69 12.53
CA TYR A 74 5.09 1.28 12.70
C TYR A 74 5.61 0.78 14.05
N VAL A 75 4.76 0.01 14.75
CA VAL A 75 5.10 -0.72 15.97
C VAL A 75 5.25 -2.21 15.63
N GLU A 76 4.30 -2.75 14.85
CA GLU A 76 4.27 -4.15 14.46
C GLU A 76 3.63 -4.29 13.07
N THR A 77 4.02 -5.33 12.33
CA THR A 77 3.44 -5.70 11.05
C THR A 77 3.10 -7.19 11.03
N GLY A 78 1.99 -7.55 10.39
CA GLY A 78 1.60 -8.94 10.20
C GLY A 78 2.24 -9.59 8.97
N ASP A 79 1.53 -10.57 8.40
CA ASP A 79 2.01 -11.31 7.24
C ASP A 79 2.00 -10.43 5.98
N GLU A 80 3.00 -10.66 5.13
CA GLU A 80 3.09 -9.99 3.84
C GLU A 80 2.07 -10.55 2.86
N ILE A 81 1.42 -9.64 2.14
CA ILE A 81 0.45 -9.95 1.10
C ILE A 81 0.72 -9.14 -0.17
N PRO A 82 0.43 -9.68 -1.36
CA PRO A 82 0.37 -8.86 -2.57
C PRO A 82 -0.96 -8.09 -2.59
N TYR A 83 -0.91 -6.81 -2.97
CA TYR A 83 -2.10 -6.00 -3.15
C TYR A 83 -2.01 -5.16 -4.42
N TYR A 84 -3.12 -5.02 -5.17
CA TYR A 84 -3.16 -4.22 -6.39
C TYR A 84 -3.69 -2.83 -6.08
N GLU A 85 -2.85 -1.81 -6.26
CA GLU A 85 -3.17 -0.44 -5.89
C GLU A 85 -2.69 0.59 -6.93
N GLY A 86 -3.39 1.72 -6.98
CA GLY A 86 -3.01 2.93 -7.70
C GLY A 86 -2.59 4.04 -6.75
N CYS A 87 -2.18 5.18 -7.29
CA CYS A 87 -1.82 6.37 -6.54
C CYS A 87 -2.30 7.62 -7.26
N LEU A 88 -2.88 8.57 -6.53
CA LEU A 88 -3.36 9.85 -7.09
C LEU A 88 -2.23 10.66 -7.75
N SER A 89 -1.02 10.57 -7.20
CA SER A 89 0.17 11.24 -7.75
C SER A 89 0.82 10.52 -8.93
N LEU A 90 0.37 9.30 -9.26
CA LEU A 90 0.83 8.48 -10.38
C LEU A 90 -0.35 8.07 -11.28
N PRO A 91 -1.04 9.05 -11.91
CA PRO A 91 -2.28 8.77 -12.65
C PRO A 91 -2.05 7.76 -13.78
N GLY A 92 -2.96 6.80 -13.89
CA GLY A 92 -2.89 5.72 -14.87
C GLY A 92 -1.89 4.61 -14.55
N LYS A 93 -1.23 4.66 -13.39
CA LYS A 93 -0.40 3.56 -12.86
C LYS A 93 -1.15 2.83 -11.75
N ALA A 94 -1.19 1.52 -11.89
CA ALA A 94 -1.60 0.60 -10.83
C ALA A 94 -0.71 -0.63 -10.91
N VAL A 95 -0.20 -1.08 -9.78
CA VAL A 95 0.79 -2.16 -9.69
C VAL A 95 0.47 -3.08 -8.52
N HIS A 96 0.95 -4.31 -8.59
CA HIS A 96 0.97 -5.18 -7.41
C HIS A 96 2.11 -4.75 -6.50
N THR A 97 1.78 -4.44 -5.27
CA THR A 97 2.71 -4.04 -4.22
C THR A 97 2.79 -5.09 -3.13
N LYS A 98 3.84 -5.00 -2.33
CA LYS A 98 4.05 -5.79 -1.12
C LYS A 98 3.49 -5.00 0.06
N ARG A 99 2.46 -5.55 0.71
CA ARG A 99 1.79 -4.95 1.86
C ARG A 99 1.71 -5.96 3.00
N TYR A 100 1.24 -5.51 4.15
CA TYR A 100 0.95 -6.36 5.30
C TYR A 100 -0.57 -6.48 5.48
N ASN A 101 -1.03 -7.67 5.85
CA ASN A 101 -2.44 -7.93 6.15
C ASN A 101 -2.92 -7.26 7.45
N SER A 102 -1.99 -6.91 8.32
CA SER A 102 -2.24 -6.14 9.55
C SER A 102 -1.06 -5.26 9.91
N VAL A 103 -1.33 -4.15 10.56
CA VAL A 103 -0.31 -3.23 11.09
C VAL A 103 -0.75 -2.69 12.43
N VAL A 104 0.23 -2.48 13.31
CA VAL A 104 0.08 -1.68 14.53
C VAL A 104 0.91 -0.42 14.33
N ILE A 105 0.30 0.73 14.50
CA ILE A 105 0.96 2.01 14.39
C ILE A 105 0.77 2.83 15.66
N LYS A 106 1.68 3.76 15.88
CA LYS A 106 1.59 4.82 16.88
C LYS A 106 1.59 6.16 16.17
N THR A 107 0.82 7.12 16.67
CA THR A 107 0.77 8.50 16.15
C THR A 107 1.14 9.48 17.25
N ALA A 108 1.36 10.74 16.89
CA ALA A 108 1.61 11.80 17.89
C ALA A 108 0.32 12.27 18.60
N GLN A 109 -0.87 11.81 18.17
CA GLN A 109 -2.16 12.30 18.66
C GLN A 109 -2.51 11.75 20.05
N ASP A 110 -2.06 10.52 20.34
CA ASP A 110 -2.24 9.90 21.65
C ASP A 110 -1.13 8.85 21.92
N ASP A 111 -1.11 8.30 23.13
CA ASP A 111 -0.14 7.28 23.54
C ASP A 111 -0.56 5.85 23.19
N SER A 112 -1.74 5.65 22.60
CA SER A 112 -2.26 4.33 22.27
C SER A 112 -1.63 3.76 20.98
N ASN A 113 -1.66 2.43 20.89
CA ASN A 113 -1.35 1.74 19.66
C ASN A 113 -2.65 1.52 18.87
N TRP A 114 -2.63 1.90 17.60
CA TRP A 114 -3.75 1.72 16.70
C TRP A 114 -3.55 0.46 15.88
N TYR A 115 -4.49 -0.47 15.98
CA TYR A 115 -4.44 -1.74 15.28
C TYR A 115 -5.38 -1.74 14.07
N PHE A 116 -4.85 -2.10 12.91
CA PHE A 116 -5.58 -2.26 11.66
C PHE A 116 -5.32 -3.64 11.07
N SER A 117 -6.37 -4.31 10.61
CA SER A 117 -6.25 -5.65 10.05
C SER A 117 -7.36 -5.96 9.05
N GLY A 118 -6.98 -6.58 7.94
CA GLY A 118 -7.90 -7.20 7.00
C GLY A 118 -8.45 -8.57 7.46
N ALA A 119 -7.98 -9.09 8.60
CA ALA A 119 -8.52 -10.32 9.14
C ALA A 119 -9.94 -10.11 9.73
N PRO A 120 -10.80 -11.14 9.71
CA PRO A 120 -12.09 -11.09 10.41
C PRO A 120 -11.88 -10.78 11.89
N ASN A 121 -12.76 -9.96 12.47
CA ASN A 121 -12.70 -9.69 13.90
C ASN A 121 -13.07 -10.99 14.66
N PRO A 122 -12.17 -11.56 15.49
CA PRO A 122 -12.44 -12.80 16.21
C PRO A 122 -13.60 -12.70 17.23
N THR A 123 -14.07 -11.47 17.52
CA THR A 123 -15.19 -11.24 18.45
C THR A 123 -16.57 -11.20 17.78
N ASP A 124 -16.64 -11.25 16.46
CA ASP A 124 -17.91 -11.29 15.73
C ASP A 124 -18.52 -12.73 15.74
N GLY A 125 -18.80 -13.26 16.92
CA GLY A 125 -19.41 -14.58 17.16
C GLY A 125 -20.84 -14.71 16.61
N GLN A 126 -21.09 -14.24 15.39
CA GLN A 126 -22.40 -14.26 14.75
C GLN A 126 -22.43 -15.20 13.54
N THR A 127 -23.25 -16.23 13.61
CA THR A 127 -23.48 -17.24 12.56
C THR A 127 -24.70 -16.89 11.71
N GLY A 128 -24.56 -16.93 10.38
CA GLY A 128 -25.66 -16.79 9.39
C GLY A 128 -25.15 -16.33 8.03
N TRP A 129 -25.76 -16.82 6.92
CA TRP A 129 -25.34 -16.56 5.56
C TRP A 129 -25.44 -15.06 5.15
N GLU A 130 -26.48 -14.32 5.61
CA GLU A 130 -26.61 -12.87 5.39
C GLU A 130 -25.50 -12.06 6.06
N LYS A 131 -24.86 -12.64 7.06
CA LYS A 131 -23.72 -12.04 7.75
C LYS A 131 -22.40 -12.36 7.04
N GLN A 132 -22.30 -13.48 6.32
CA GLN A 132 -21.11 -13.81 5.53
C GLN A 132 -20.91 -12.80 4.41
N GLU A 133 -21.96 -12.31 3.73
CA GLU A 133 -21.83 -11.28 2.70
C GLU A 133 -21.50 -9.90 3.30
N ARG A 134 -22.17 -9.51 4.39
CA ARG A 134 -21.82 -8.27 5.12
C ARG A 134 -20.42 -8.32 5.71
N ASN A 135 -20.02 -9.47 6.28
CA ASN A 135 -18.68 -9.66 6.81
C ASN A 135 -17.62 -9.66 5.72
N LYS A 136 -17.93 -10.16 4.51
CA LYS A 136 -17.01 -10.11 3.38
C LYS A 136 -16.75 -8.66 2.93
N ASN A 137 -17.79 -7.85 2.78
CA ASN A 137 -17.64 -6.45 2.45
C ASN A 137 -16.90 -5.66 3.53
N ASP A 138 -17.17 -5.91 4.82
CA ASP A 138 -16.45 -5.28 5.92
C ASP A 138 -14.98 -5.72 5.96
N GLN A 139 -14.70 -6.99 5.71
CA GLN A 139 -13.34 -7.50 5.64
C GLN A 139 -12.56 -6.89 4.47
N GLU A 140 -13.18 -6.76 3.30
CA GLU A 140 -12.56 -6.08 2.14
C GLU A 140 -12.27 -4.61 2.44
N LEU A 141 -13.20 -3.90 3.09
CA LEU A 141 -13.01 -2.50 3.49
C LEU A 141 -11.94 -2.35 4.57
N ARG A 142 -11.85 -3.26 5.54
CA ARG A 142 -10.77 -3.29 6.55
C ARG A 142 -9.42 -3.50 5.91
N LEU A 143 -9.32 -4.45 4.96
CA LEU A 143 -8.08 -4.67 4.23
C LEU A 143 -7.69 -3.46 3.40
N LEU A 144 -8.64 -2.84 2.69
CA LEU A 144 -8.43 -1.62 1.93
C LEU A 144 -7.93 -0.48 2.83
N GLU A 145 -8.55 -0.28 4.00
CA GLU A 145 -8.12 0.70 5.01
C GLU A 145 -6.70 0.41 5.50
N THR A 146 -6.40 -0.85 5.85
CA THR A 146 -5.07 -1.29 6.30
C THR A 146 -4.00 -1.04 5.24
N VAL A 147 -4.31 -1.29 3.97
CA VAL A 147 -3.39 -1.02 2.85
C VAL A 147 -3.26 0.49 2.60
N CYS A 148 -4.35 1.24 2.66
CA CYS A 148 -4.34 2.70 2.49
C CYS A 148 -3.46 3.38 3.55
N ILE A 149 -3.54 2.96 4.81
CA ILE A 149 -2.66 3.45 5.88
C ILE A 149 -1.18 3.24 5.52
N GLN A 150 -0.83 2.06 5.02
CA GLN A 150 0.54 1.75 4.61
C GLN A 150 0.98 2.60 3.41
N HIS A 151 0.07 2.83 2.46
CA HIS A 151 0.29 3.68 1.29
C HIS A 151 0.62 5.12 1.70
N GLU A 152 -0.18 5.69 2.59
CA GLU A 152 0.04 7.06 3.06
C GLU A 152 1.30 7.17 3.91
N ILE A 153 1.61 6.19 4.77
CA ILE A 153 2.87 6.16 5.54
C ILE A 153 4.08 6.07 4.59
N ASP A 154 3.98 5.33 3.49
CA ASP A 154 5.05 5.30 2.49
C ASP A 154 5.30 6.70 1.91
N HIS A 155 4.24 7.43 1.53
CA HIS A 155 4.37 8.82 1.07
C HIS A 155 5.08 9.72 2.08
N LEU A 156 4.75 9.58 3.37
CA LEU A 156 5.39 10.35 4.45
C LEU A 156 6.89 10.02 4.60
N ASN A 157 7.31 8.82 4.19
CA ASN A 157 8.70 8.37 4.20
C ASN A 157 9.42 8.54 2.85
N GLY A 158 8.80 9.24 1.88
CA GLY A 158 9.39 9.50 0.57
C GLY A 158 9.37 8.29 -0.36
N LEU A 159 8.47 7.33 -0.12
CA LEU A 159 8.25 6.15 -0.95
C LEU A 159 6.92 6.25 -1.68
N ASN A 160 6.77 5.45 -2.73
CA ASN A 160 5.52 5.33 -3.48
C ASN A 160 5.29 3.88 -3.94
N ILE A 161 4.19 3.62 -4.64
CA ILE A 161 3.83 2.26 -5.07
C ILE A 161 4.88 1.58 -5.96
N MET A 162 5.70 2.33 -6.68
CA MET A 162 6.75 1.77 -7.53
C MET A 162 7.90 1.20 -6.68
N ASP A 163 8.17 1.78 -5.50
CA ASP A 163 9.17 1.29 -4.55
C ASP A 163 8.74 0.01 -3.84
N ARG A 164 7.42 -0.22 -3.80
CA ARG A 164 6.79 -1.43 -3.23
C ARG A 164 6.38 -2.44 -4.27
N GLN A 165 6.59 -2.15 -5.55
CA GLN A 165 6.15 -3.02 -6.62
C GLN A 165 6.74 -4.43 -6.47
N VAL A 166 5.86 -5.42 -6.41
CA VAL A 166 6.24 -6.81 -6.60
C VAL A 166 6.46 -7.00 -8.10
N ILE A 167 7.71 -7.02 -8.51
CA ILE A 167 8.05 -7.49 -9.85
C ILE A 167 7.79 -8.99 -9.83
N SER A 168 6.54 -9.38 -10.14
CA SER A 168 6.26 -10.76 -10.46
C SER A 168 7.02 -11.04 -11.74
N THR A 169 8.03 -11.85 -11.67
CA THR A 169 8.72 -12.45 -12.82
C THR A 169 7.81 -13.44 -13.56
N ILE A 170 6.55 -13.53 -13.18
CA ILE A 170 5.49 -14.15 -13.96
C ILE A 170 5.09 -13.12 -15.00
N THR A 171 5.81 -13.10 -16.11
CA THR A 171 5.28 -12.54 -17.33
C THR A 171 3.99 -13.30 -17.60
N ASN A 172 2.82 -12.61 -17.67
CA ASN A 172 1.55 -13.16 -18.17
C ASN A 172 1.63 -13.60 -19.64
N LYS A 173 2.81 -13.63 -20.21
CA LYS A 173 3.13 -14.27 -21.46
C LYS A 173 3.13 -15.78 -21.18
N LYS A 174 2.15 -16.48 -21.71
CA LYS A 174 2.13 -17.94 -21.73
C LYS A 174 3.44 -18.41 -22.38
N ILE A 175 4.41 -18.82 -21.54
CA ILE A 175 5.71 -19.30 -22.01
C ILE A 175 5.43 -20.60 -22.77
N GLY A 176 5.84 -20.64 -24.02
CA GLY A 176 5.65 -21.82 -24.86
C GLY A 176 6.45 -23.01 -24.29
N ARG A 177 5.86 -24.21 -24.29
CA ARG A 177 6.45 -25.43 -23.68
C ARG A 177 7.90 -25.71 -24.10
N ASN A 178 8.30 -25.29 -25.30
CA ASN A 178 9.64 -25.42 -25.83
C ASN A 178 10.47 -24.11 -25.81
N GLU A 179 9.90 -23.00 -25.31
CA GLU A 179 10.58 -21.74 -25.14
C GLU A 179 11.69 -21.88 -24.09
N LYS A 180 12.86 -21.31 -24.36
CA LYS A 180 13.96 -21.29 -23.40
C LYS A 180 13.77 -20.17 -22.41
N VAL A 181 14.00 -20.47 -21.15
CA VAL A 181 13.98 -19.53 -20.04
C VAL A 181 15.27 -19.67 -19.23
N THR A 182 15.74 -18.57 -18.71
CA THR A 182 16.83 -18.55 -17.75
C THR A 182 16.22 -18.52 -16.34
N ILE A 183 16.66 -19.43 -15.47
CA ILE A 183 16.22 -19.52 -14.09
C ILE A 183 17.39 -19.48 -13.12
N THR A 184 17.18 -18.95 -11.91
CA THR A 184 18.19 -18.91 -10.84
C THR A 184 17.58 -19.26 -9.49
N ASP A 185 18.35 -19.89 -8.61
CA ASP A 185 18.06 -20.09 -7.19
C ASP A 185 18.82 -19.09 -6.28
N GLY A 186 19.53 -18.12 -6.92
CA GLY A 186 20.37 -17.14 -6.23
C GLY A 186 21.86 -17.56 -6.10
N GLN A 187 22.17 -18.84 -6.29
CA GLN A 187 23.55 -19.37 -6.31
C GLN A 187 23.95 -19.86 -7.71
N GLU A 188 23.02 -20.44 -8.42
CA GLU A 188 23.21 -21.03 -9.75
C GLU A 188 22.20 -20.44 -10.74
N THR A 189 22.60 -20.37 -12.02
CA THR A 189 21.73 -19.94 -13.12
C THR A 189 21.71 -21.00 -14.21
N LYS A 190 20.51 -21.35 -14.70
CA LYS A 190 20.32 -22.38 -15.73
C LYS A 190 19.44 -21.88 -16.87
N GLU A 191 19.83 -22.16 -18.11
CA GLU A 191 18.96 -21.97 -19.28
C GLU A 191 18.30 -23.30 -19.63
N LEU A 192 16.97 -23.36 -19.50
CA LEU A 192 16.19 -24.59 -19.74
C LEU A 192 14.98 -24.30 -20.64
N LYS A 193 14.48 -25.33 -21.32
CA LYS A 193 13.14 -25.24 -21.95
C LYS A 193 12.08 -25.18 -20.85
N TRP A 194 11.04 -24.35 -21.05
CA TRP A 194 9.99 -24.14 -20.06
C TRP A 194 9.43 -25.44 -19.47
N LYS A 195 9.17 -26.45 -20.29
CA LYS A 195 8.69 -27.78 -19.83
C LYS A 195 9.59 -28.46 -18.76
N LYS A 196 10.87 -28.02 -18.63
CA LYS A 196 11.79 -28.53 -17.62
C LYS A 196 12.01 -27.53 -16.48
N ALA A 197 11.80 -26.26 -16.74
CA ALA A 197 11.93 -25.19 -15.76
C ALA A 197 10.65 -25.02 -14.91
N GLU A 198 9.47 -25.32 -15.47
CA GLU A 198 8.16 -25.10 -14.86
C GLU A 198 8.07 -25.68 -13.44
N SER A 199 8.37 -26.97 -13.26
CA SER A 199 8.32 -27.61 -11.94
C SER A 199 9.36 -27.06 -10.94
N LEU A 200 10.50 -26.58 -11.44
CA LEU A 200 11.52 -25.94 -10.60
C LEU A 200 11.06 -24.55 -10.14
N VAL A 201 10.42 -23.79 -11.02
CA VAL A 201 9.85 -22.46 -10.70
C VAL A 201 8.63 -22.60 -9.78
N GLU A 202 7.76 -23.59 -10.03
CA GLU A 202 6.59 -23.90 -9.17
C GLU A 202 7.00 -24.31 -7.74
N SER A 203 8.19 -24.90 -7.56
CA SER A 203 8.72 -25.21 -6.23
C SER A 203 9.03 -23.97 -5.38
N GLY A 204 9.05 -22.75 -5.99
CA GLY A 204 9.35 -21.49 -5.33
C GLY A 204 10.85 -21.26 -5.03
N VAL A 205 11.71 -22.26 -5.26
CA VAL A 205 13.16 -22.14 -5.04
C VAL A 205 13.84 -21.45 -6.22
N TRP A 206 13.40 -21.74 -7.44
CA TRP A 206 13.93 -21.17 -8.68
C TRP A 206 13.05 -20.01 -9.19
N LYS A 207 13.67 -18.95 -9.70
CA LYS A 207 13.00 -17.80 -10.28
C LYS A 207 13.47 -17.56 -11.70
N ILE A 208 12.59 -17.11 -12.59
CA ILE A 208 12.96 -16.70 -13.95
C ILE A 208 13.72 -15.36 -13.85
N VAL A 209 14.79 -15.21 -14.60
CA VAL A 209 15.63 -14.00 -14.69
C VAL A 209 15.71 -13.51 -16.13
#